data_57f40f2cacf8774bde57fb44306d8da4
#
_entry.id   57f40f2cacf8774bde57fb44306d8da4
#
_cell.length_a   1.000
_cell.length_b   1.000
_cell.length_c   1.000
_cell.angle_alpha   90.00
_cell.angle_beta   90.00
_cell.angle_gamma   90.00
#
_symmetry.space_group_name_H-M   'P 1'
#
loop_
_entity.id
_entity.type
_entity.pdbx_description
1 polymer ?
#
loop_
_entity_poly.entity_id
_entity_poly.type
_entity_poly.pdbx_seq_one_letter_code
_entity_poly.pdbx_strand_id
1 'polypeptide(L)'
;MVGPGISLKRGSARLGLRDTGTVAHMAPEERHLTLTMRTLLNIIWLLFGGLWLAIGYFFFGLLACILIITIPFGIASFRMAAYALWPFGKTIVAKPTAGVGSALGNVIWFLVAGLWLAIGHLTTAAAQAITIVGIPLAIANIKMIPVTCVPLGKEIVDSDHVPYGSQTVYSF
;
A
#
# COMPACT_ATOMS: atom_id res chain seq x y z
N MET A 1 -12.93 -65.18 -8.11
CA MET A 1 -12.01 -64.31 -8.90
C MET A 1 -12.17 -62.89 -8.42
N VAL A 2 -11.24 -62.43 -7.63
CA VAL A 2 -11.24 -61.10 -7.02
C VAL A 2 -10.37 -60.23 -7.92
N GLY A 3 -10.96 -59.17 -8.52
CA GLY A 3 -10.27 -58.21 -9.35
C GLY A 3 -9.51 -57.18 -8.48
N PRO A 4 -8.35 -56.67 -8.94
CA PRO A 4 -7.49 -55.75 -8.13
C PRO A 4 -8.08 -54.34 -8.05
N GLY A 5 -8.14 -53.85 -6.82
CA GLY A 5 -8.59 -52.52 -6.50
C GLY A 5 -7.69 -51.41 -7.12
N ILE A 6 -8.32 -50.49 -7.81
CA ILE A 6 -7.71 -49.27 -8.33
C ILE A 6 -7.49 -48.34 -7.16
N SER A 7 -6.23 -48.28 -6.72
CA SER A 7 -5.76 -47.23 -5.75
C SER A 7 -5.77 -45.86 -6.43
N LEU A 8 -6.83 -45.11 -6.19
CA LEU A 8 -6.87 -43.67 -6.52
C LEU A 8 -5.86 -42.94 -5.62
N LYS A 9 -4.64 -42.75 -6.14
CA LYS A 9 -3.70 -41.77 -5.63
C LYS A 9 -4.41 -40.41 -5.67
N ARG A 10 -4.93 -39.97 -4.51
CA ARG A 10 -5.28 -38.58 -4.29
C ARG A 10 -4.02 -37.73 -4.48
N GLY A 11 -3.83 -37.25 -5.69
CA GLY A 11 -2.96 -36.14 -5.95
C GLY A 11 -3.49 -34.98 -5.16
N SER A 12 -2.90 -34.70 -3.99
CA SER A 12 -3.06 -33.41 -3.34
C SER A 12 -2.53 -32.37 -4.30
N ALA A 13 -3.42 -31.77 -5.08
CA ALA A 13 -3.16 -30.50 -5.72
C ALA A 13 -2.78 -29.55 -4.57
N ARG A 14 -1.49 -29.40 -4.33
CA ARG A 14 -0.95 -28.28 -3.58
C ARG A 14 -1.31 -27.07 -4.44
N LEU A 15 -2.51 -26.53 -4.17
CA LEU A 15 -2.85 -25.18 -4.56
C LEU A 15 -1.68 -24.35 -4.03
N GLY A 16 -0.90 -23.77 -4.96
CA GLY A 16 0.21 -22.93 -4.61
C GLY A 16 -0.31 -21.77 -3.76
N LEU A 17 -0.27 -21.96 -2.45
CA LEU A 17 -0.18 -20.83 -1.53
C LEU A 17 1.04 -20.05 -2.02
N ARG A 18 0.80 -18.95 -2.72
CA ARG A 18 1.79 -17.90 -2.81
C ARG A 18 2.11 -17.59 -1.36
N ASP A 19 3.28 -18.04 -0.92
CA ASP A 19 3.92 -17.53 0.27
C ASP A 19 4.02 -16.01 0.07
N THR A 20 2.99 -15.30 0.49
CA THR A 20 3.16 -13.93 0.87
C THR A 20 4.05 -14.04 2.10
N GLY A 21 5.35 -13.76 1.91
CA GLY A 21 6.36 -13.85 2.96
C GLY A 21 5.99 -12.97 4.14
N THR A 22 5.04 -13.44 4.90
CA THR A 22 4.60 -12.81 6.13
C THR A 22 5.71 -13.02 7.15
N VAL A 23 6.21 -11.94 7.72
CA VAL A 23 7.21 -11.93 8.80
C VAL A 23 6.85 -12.92 9.91
N ALA A 24 5.57 -13.29 10.05
CA ALA A 24 5.08 -14.27 11.01
C ALA A 24 5.64 -15.70 10.83
N HIS A 25 6.01 -16.10 9.61
CA HIS A 25 6.56 -17.43 9.29
C HIS A 25 8.09 -17.47 9.24
N MET A 26 8.75 -16.34 9.43
CA MET A 26 10.21 -16.25 9.46
C MET A 26 10.78 -16.74 10.79
N ALA A 27 12.03 -17.22 10.76
CA ALA A 27 12.78 -17.50 11.98
C ALA A 27 12.90 -16.22 12.85
N PRO A 28 12.97 -16.34 14.18
CA PRO A 28 13.00 -15.18 15.08
C PRO A 28 14.08 -14.16 14.72
N GLU A 29 15.26 -14.62 14.33
CA GLU A 29 16.38 -13.78 13.95
C GLU A 29 16.11 -13.00 12.65
N GLU A 30 15.61 -13.68 11.62
CA GLU A 30 15.24 -13.05 10.35
C GLU A 30 14.10 -12.04 10.53
N ARG A 31 13.17 -12.33 11.45
CA ARG A 31 12.08 -11.42 11.81
C ARG A 31 12.62 -10.13 12.42
N HIS A 32 13.54 -10.22 13.37
CA HIS A 32 14.17 -9.04 13.98
C HIS A 32 14.89 -8.18 12.95
N LEU A 33 15.65 -8.78 12.05
CA LEU A 33 16.33 -8.05 10.98
C LEU A 33 15.34 -7.34 10.06
N THR A 34 14.29 -8.02 9.63
CA THR A 34 13.26 -7.44 8.75
C THR A 34 12.54 -6.26 9.42
N LEU A 35 12.15 -6.39 10.69
CA LEU A 35 11.50 -5.32 11.44
C LEU A 35 12.43 -4.12 11.65
N THR A 36 13.70 -4.37 11.95
CA THR A 36 14.71 -3.31 12.12
C THR A 36 14.92 -2.57 10.79
N MET A 37 15.05 -3.29 9.69
CA MET A 37 15.21 -2.68 8.36
C MET A 37 14.00 -1.86 7.96
N ARG A 38 12.78 -2.35 8.19
CA ARG A 38 11.54 -1.59 7.94
C ARG A 38 11.50 -0.30 8.78
N THR A 39 11.88 -0.37 10.05
CA THR A 39 11.92 0.80 10.94
C THR A 39 12.95 1.83 10.48
N LEU A 40 14.16 1.39 10.15
CA LEU A 40 15.20 2.29 9.63
C LEU A 40 14.77 2.96 8.33
N LEU A 41 14.22 2.21 7.38
CA LEU A 41 13.71 2.75 6.12
C LEU A 41 12.58 3.76 6.36
N ASN A 42 11.67 3.51 7.30
CA ASN A 42 10.61 4.44 7.66
C ASN A 42 11.15 5.73 8.29
N ILE A 43 12.16 5.66 9.16
CA ILE A 43 12.80 6.83 9.76
C ILE A 43 13.49 7.68 8.68
N ILE A 44 14.28 7.04 7.82
CA ILE A 44 14.96 7.73 6.71
C ILE A 44 13.91 8.33 5.75
N TRP A 45 12.88 7.58 5.41
CA TRP A 45 11.77 8.03 4.59
C TRP A 45 11.08 9.27 5.18
N LEU A 46 10.76 9.24 6.48
CA LEU A 46 10.09 10.35 7.18
C LEU A 46 10.87 11.66 7.05
N LEU A 47 12.20 11.59 7.19
CA LEU A 47 13.07 12.76 7.09
C LEU A 47 13.21 13.29 5.66
N PHE A 48 13.29 12.40 4.66
CA PHE A 48 13.62 12.77 3.28
C PHE A 48 12.41 12.94 2.35
N GLY A 49 11.18 12.79 2.81
CA GLY A 49 10.01 12.99 1.95
C GLY A 49 8.68 12.71 2.61
N GLY A 50 8.60 11.69 3.48
CA GLY A 50 7.35 11.23 4.07
C GLY A 50 6.58 12.30 4.82
N LEU A 51 7.29 13.15 5.56
CA LEU A 51 6.68 14.24 6.33
C LEU A 51 5.99 15.27 5.42
N TRP A 52 6.67 15.72 4.36
CA TRP A 52 6.12 16.71 3.43
C TRP A 52 4.92 16.18 2.66
N LEU A 53 4.98 14.93 2.22
CA LEU A 53 3.88 14.27 1.54
C LEU A 53 2.67 14.10 2.48
N ALA A 54 2.91 13.68 3.73
CA ALA A 54 1.87 13.57 4.74
C ALA A 54 1.18 14.90 5.03
N ILE A 55 1.94 16.00 5.13
CA ILE A 55 1.39 17.36 5.27
C ILE A 55 0.52 17.71 4.06
N GLY A 56 0.95 17.39 2.84
CA GLY A 56 0.15 17.59 1.63
C GLY A 56 -1.17 16.82 1.67
N TYR A 57 -1.14 15.55 2.01
CA TYR A 57 -2.36 14.75 2.16
C TYR A 57 -3.26 15.27 3.28
N PHE A 58 -2.68 15.68 4.41
CA PHE A 58 -3.45 16.25 5.51
C PHE A 58 -4.15 17.55 5.10
N PHE A 59 -3.43 18.43 4.40
CA PHE A 59 -3.99 19.68 3.88
C PHE A 59 -5.17 19.45 2.94
N PHE A 60 -5.02 18.57 1.93
CA PHE A 60 -6.11 18.23 1.03
C PHE A 60 -7.25 17.50 1.74
N GLY A 61 -6.94 16.70 2.75
CA GLY A 61 -7.93 16.05 3.61
C GLY A 61 -8.78 17.05 4.38
N LEU A 62 -8.15 18.06 4.98
CA LEU A 62 -8.83 19.12 5.70
C LEU A 62 -9.71 19.94 4.75
N LEU A 63 -9.18 20.31 3.59
CA LEU A 63 -9.93 21.04 2.57
C LEU A 63 -11.15 20.24 2.09
N ALA A 64 -11.00 18.94 1.87
CA ALA A 64 -12.10 18.07 1.50
C ALA A 64 -13.16 17.91 2.59
N CYS A 65 -12.83 18.07 3.87
CA CYS A 65 -13.78 17.98 4.96
C CYS A 65 -14.63 19.27 5.15
N ILE A 66 -14.25 20.37 4.52
CA ILE A 66 -15.04 21.63 4.56
C ILE A 66 -16.41 21.44 3.89
N LEU A 67 -16.47 20.62 2.85
CA LEU A 67 -17.70 20.29 2.17
C LEU A 67 -18.20 18.91 2.63
N ILE A 68 -19.41 18.82 3.13
CA ILE A 68 -19.99 17.58 3.69
C ILE A 68 -19.95 16.42 2.67
N ILE A 69 -20.23 16.71 1.41
CA ILE A 69 -20.25 15.72 0.31
C ILE A 69 -18.86 15.12 0.08
N THR A 70 -17.79 15.87 0.38
CA THR A 70 -16.42 15.45 0.14
C THR A 70 -15.73 14.82 1.37
N ILE A 71 -16.43 14.65 2.49
CA ILE A 71 -15.92 13.96 3.69
C ILE A 71 -15.28 12.59 3.37
N PRO A 72 -15.87 11.72 2.50
CA PRO A 72 -15.22 10.44 2.15
C PRO A 72 -13.83 10.62 1.54
N PHE A 73 -13.60 11.68 0.78
CA PHE A 73 -12.29 12.03 0.23
C PHE A 73 -11.33 12.51 1.32
N GLY A 74 -11.84 13.32 2.27
CA GLY A 74 -11.08 13.76 3.43
C GLY A 74 -10.55 12.57 4.25
N ILE A 75 -11.42 11.61 4.55
CA ILE A 75 -11.04 10.37 5.26
C ILE A 75 -10.00 9.58 4.46
N ALA A 76 -10.19 9.44 3.14
CA ALA A 76 -9.21 8.77 2.29
C ALA A 76 -7.86 9.47 2.31
N SER A 77 -7.85 10.82 2.28
CA SER A 77 -6.64 11.63 2.34
C SER A 77 -5.91 11.50 3.68
N PHE A 78 -6.62 11.51 4.80
CA PHE A 78 -6.00 11.29 6.12
C PHE A 78 -5.39 9.88 6.25
N ARG A 79 -6.03 8.86 5.68
CA ARG A 79 -5.46 7.51 5.62
C ARG A 79 -4.19 7.47 4.77
N MET A 80 -4.18 8.21 3.65
CA MET A 80 -2.98 8.36 2.82
C MET A 80 -1.89 9.17 3.53
N ALA A 81 -2.25 10.18 4.33
CA ALA A 81 -1.29 10.91 5.16
C ALA A 81 -0.59 9.97 6.16
N ALA A 82 -1.37 9.17 6.89
CA ALA A 82 -0.82 8.17 7.81
C ALA A 82 0.08 7.13 7.09
N TYR A 83 -0.32 6.70 5.90
CA TYR A 83 0.48 5.81 5.06
C TYR A 83 1.77 6.48 4.58
N ALA A 84 1.71 7.75 4.17
CA ALA A 84 2.89 8.51 3.74
C ALA A 84 3.89 8.75 4.88
N LEU A 85 3.46 8.75 6.14
CA LEU A 85 4.37 8.80 7.29
C LEU A 85 5.12 7.48 7.51
N TRP A 86 4.48 6.32 7.25
CA TRP A 86 5.04 5.00 7.59
C TRP A 86 4.68 3.92 6.55
N PRO A 87 5.26 3.96 5.31
CA PRO A 87 4.87 3.07 4.22
C PRO A 87 5.47 1.67 4.30
N PHE A 88 6.71 1.53 4.82
CA PHE A 88 7.38 0.23 4.84
C PHE A 88 6.77 -0.70 5.87
N GLY A 89 6.34 -1.87 5.45
CA GLY A 89 5.58 -2.83 6.24
C GLY A 89 4.06 -2.73 6.01
N LYS A 90 3.60 -1.91 5.05
CA LYS A 90 2.20 -1.79 4.66
C LYS A 90 1.94 -2.41 3.29
N THR A 91 0.75 -2.93 3.11
CA THR A 91 0.24 -3.48 1.85
C THR A 91 -1.07 -2.80 1.50
N ILE A 92 -1.26 -2.50 0.22
CA ILE A 92 -2.50 -1.93 -0.30
C ILE A 92 -3.31 -3.05 -0.93
N VAL A 93 -4.54 -3.21 -0.45
CA VAL A 93 -5.50 -4.19 -0.96
C VAL A 93 -6.71 -3.51 -1.57
N ALA A 94 -7.32 -4.15 -2.56
CA ALA A 94 -8.57 -3.69 -3.12
C ALA A 94 -9.72 -4.04 -2.17
N LYS A 95 -10.65 -3.08 -1.96
CA LYS A 95 -11.89 -3.34 -1.21
C LYS A 95 -12.90 -4.08 -2.09
N PRO A 96 -13.48 -5.19 -1.62
CA PRO A 96 -14.53 -5.90 -2.37
C PRO A 96 -15.77 -5.03 -2.65
N THR A 97 -16.00 -4.02 -1.81
CA THR A 97 -17.12 -3.07 -1.91
C THR A 97 -16.87 -1.89 -2.84
N ALA A 98 -15.72 -1.86 -3.54
CA ALA A 98 -15.42 -0.83 -4.51
C ALA A 98 -16.39 -0.92 -5.71
N GLY A 99 -17.22 0.10 -5.90
CA GLY A 99 -18.22 0.17 -6.95
C GLY A 99 -18.10 1.45 -7.78
N VAL A 100 -19.12 1.71 -8.60
CA VAL A 100 -19.18 2.87 -9.50
C VAL A 100 -18.99 4.20 -8.75
N GLY A 101 -19.50 4.32 -7.53
CA GLY A 101 -19.32 5.52 -6.69
C GLY A 101 -17.84 5.78 -6.37
N SER A 102 -17.06 4.72 -6.11
CA SER A 102 -15.60 4.84 -5.90
C SER A 102 -14.90 5.27 -7.19
N ALA A 103 -15.33 4.78 -8.35
CA ALA A 103 -14.73 5.15 -9.64
C ALA A 103 -14.97 6.63 -9.96
N LEU A 104 -16.22 7.11 -9.87
CA LEU A 104 -16.56 8.52 -10.07
C LEU A 104 -15.82 9.42 -9.06
N GLY A 105 -15.81 9.01 -7.79
CA GLY A 105 -15.07 9.72 -6.76
C GLY A 105 -13.59 9.84 -7.09
N ASN A 106 -12.96 8.78 -7.57
CA ASN A 106 -11.55 8.82 -7.94
C ASN A 106 -11.25 9.81 -9.09
N VAL A 107 -12.16 9.98 -10.04
CA VAL A 107 -12.00 10.98 -11.10
C VAL A 107 -11.99 12.39 -10.50
N ILE A 108 -12.94 12.70 -9.62
CA ILE A 108 -13.00 13.99 -8.93
C ILE A 108 -11.75 14.20 -8.09
N TRP A 109 -11.39 13.20 -7.29
CA TRP A 109 -10.18 13.23 -6.46
C TRP A 109 -8.93 13.49 -7.28
N PHE A 110 -8.76 12.78 -8.40
CA PHE A 110 -7.59 12.92 -9.29
C PHE A 110 -7.40 14.36 -9.74
N LEU A 111 -8.47 15.02 -10.16
CA LEU A 111 -8.43 16.40 -10.66
C LEU A 111 -8.15 17.42 -9.54
N VAL A 112 -8.71 17.21 -8.35
CA VAL A 112 -8.64 18.19 -7.25
C VAL A 112 -7.35 18.06 -6.43
N ALA A 113 -6.94 16.84 -6.13
CA ALA A 113 -5.81 16.56 -5.23
C ALA A 113 -4.82 15.53 -5.77
N GLY A 114 -5.32 14.45 -6.36
CA GLY A 114 -4.52 13.29 -6.74
C GLY A 114 -3.38 13.63 -7.70
N LEU A 115 -3.63 14.48 -8.70
CA LEU A 115 -2.62 14.92 -9.66
C LEU A 115 -1.50 15.73 -8.97
N TRP A 116 -1.86 16.66 -8.12
CA TRP A 116 -0.91 17.51 -7.41
C TRP A 116 -0.04 16.72 -6.43
N LEU A 117 -0.65 15.80 -5.70
CA LEU A 117 0.06 14.90 -4.81
C LEU A 117 0.96 13.91 -5.58
N ALA A 118 0.52 13.43 -6.75
CA ALA A 118 1.33 12.58 -7.63
C ALA A 118 2.57 13.32 -8.15
N ILE A 119 2.43 14.60 -8.52
CA ILE A 119 3.56 15.47 -8.86
C ILE A 119 4.50 15.62 -7.66
N GLY A 120 3.95 15.79 -6.45
CA GLY A 120 4.72 15.82 -5.21
C GLY A 120 5.54 14.53 -4.98
N HIS A 121 4.94 13.37 -5.20
CA HIS A 121 5.65 12.10 -5.15
C HIS A 121 6.75 11.99 -6.21
N LEU A 122 6.46 12.42 -7.44
CA LEU A 122 7.43 12.36 -8.54
C LEU A 122 8.64 13.27 -8.29
N THR A 123 8.41 14.51 -7.84
CA THR A 123 9.49 15.46 -7.51
C THR A 123 10.34 14.97 -6.34
N THR A 124 9.70 14.42 -5.31
CA THR A 124 10.40 13.81 -4.18
C THR A 124 11.21 12.59 -4.61
N ALA A 125 10.66 11.73 -5.48
CA ALA A 125 11.37 10.58 -6.04
C ALA A 125 12.60 11.02 -6.84
N ALA A 126 12.47 12.04 -7.69
CA ALA A 126 13.58 12.58 -8.47
C ALA A 126 14.70 13.12 -7.55
N ALA A 127 14.36 13.86 -6.51
CA ALA A 127 15.33 14.37 -5.55
C ALA A 127 16.03 13.23 -4.77
N GLN A 128 15.29 12.19 -4.38
CA GLN A 128 15.85 11.04 -3.68
C GLN A 128 16.76 10.18 -4.58
N ALA A 129 16.43 10.05 -5.87
CA ALA A 129 17.18 9.23 -6.82
C ALA A 129 18.62 9.76 -7.09
N ILE A 130 18.93 11.00 -6.70
CA ILE A 130 20.27 11.58 -6.81
C ILE A 130 21.28 10.84 -5.90
N THR A 131 20.81 10.21 -4.82
CA THR A 131 21.64 9.49 -3.87
C THR A 131 21.41 8.00 -3.92
N ILE A 132 22.46 7.19 -3.72
CA ILE A 132 22.35 5.72 -3.71
C ILE A 132 21.37 5.24 -2.63
N VAL A 133 21.43 5.84 -1.42
CA VAL A 133 20.51 5.53 -0.32
C VAL A 133 19.07 5.98 -0.63
N GLY A 134 18.89 7.02 -1.43
CA GLY A 134 17.60 7.53 -1.86
C GLY A 134 16.92 6.71 -2.94
N ILE A 135 17.64 5.84 -3.68
CA ILE A 135 17.04 5.02 -4.75
C ILE A 135 15.89 4.14 -4.23
N PRO A 136 16.02 3.38 -3.13
CA PRO A 136 14.90 2.62 -2.57
C PRO A 136 13.70 3.50 -2.18
N LEU A 137 13.97 4.69 -1.67
CA LEU A 137 12.94 5.66 -1.30
C LEU A 137 12.25 6.26 -2.53
N ALA A 138 12.99 6.53 -3.59
CA ALA A 138 12.46 6.98 -4.88
C ALA A 138 11.52 5.94 -5.49
N ILE A 139 11.90 4.65 -5.45
CA ILE A 139 11.05 3.55 -5.90
C ILE A 139 9.77 3.48 -5.07
N ALA A 140 9.85 3.67 -3.75
CA ALA A 140 8.69 3.71 -2.87
C ALA A 140 7.74 4.86 -3.26
N ASN A 141 8.26 6.08 -3.52
CA ASN A 141 7.47 7.20 -4.01
C ASN A 141 6.74 6.87 -5.31
N ILE A 142 7.44 6.31 -6.30
CA ILE A 142 6.84 5.93 -7.59
C ILE A 142 5.73 4.89 -7.39
N LYS A 143 5.94 3.90 -6.52
CA LYS A 143 4.92 2.90 -6.18
C LYS A 143 3.69 3.48 -5.49
N MET A 144 3.81 4.60 -4.79
CA MET A 144 2.69 5.28 -4.14
C MET A 144 1.82 6.08 -5.13
N ILE A 145 2.34 6.51 -6.28
CA ILE A 145 1.61 7.35 -7.25
C ILE A 145 0.26 6.75 -7.65
N PRO A 146 0.13 5.48 -8.05
CA PRO A 146 -1.17 4.94 -8.47
C PRO A 146 -2.24 4.95 -7.38
N VAL A 147 -1.87 4.74 -6.11
CA VAL A 147 -2.84 4.81 -5.01
C VAL A 147 -3.14 6.25 -4.63
N THR A 148 -2.19 7.16 -4.80
CA THR A 148 -2.37 8.61 -4.65
C THR A 148 -3.41 9.14 -5.64
N CYS A 149 -3.36 8.68 -6.89
CA CYS A 149 -4.31 9.06 -7.93
C CYS A 149 -5.70 8.45 -7.73
N VAL A 150 -5.79 7.23 -7.19
CA VAL A 150 -7.03 6.44 -7.10
C VAL A 150 -7.15 5.80 -5.70
N PRO A 151 -7.37 6.57 -4.62
CA PRO A 151 -7.37 6.05 -3.25
C PRO A 151 -8.70 5.40 -2.84
N LEU A 152 -9.82 5.78 -3.46
CA LEU A 152 -11.12 5.22 -3.11
C LEU A 152 -11.25 3.78 -3.62
N GLY A 153 -11.83 2.91 -2.79
CA GLY A 153 -11.91 1.47 -3.08
C GLY A 153 -10.65 0.70 -2.77
N LYS A 154 -9.68 1.30 -2.09
CA LYS A 154 -8.46 0.65 -1.59
C LYS A 154 -8.37 0.73 -0.08
N GLU A 155 -7.65 -0.20 0.51
CA GLU A 155 -7.39 -0.27 1.94
C GLU A 155 -5.90 -0.49 2.19
N ILE A 156 -5.38 0.14 3.23
CA ILE A 156 -4.00 0.02 3.68
C ILE A 156 -4.02 -0.88 4.91
N VAL A 157 -3.32 -2.00 4.82
CA VAL A 157 -3.23 -2.99 5.88
C VAL A 157 -1.77 -3.26 6.22
N ASP A 158 -1.51 -3.84 7.38
CA ASP A 158 -0.16 -4.33 7.69
C ASP A 158 0.18 -5.52 6.78
N SER A 159 1.40 -5.53 6.25
CA SER A 159 1.84 -6.62 5.36
C SER A 159 1.79 -7.99 6.02
N ASP A 160 1.84 -8.02 7.35
CA ASP A 160 1.78 -9.24 8.16
C ASP A 160 0.34 -9.69 8.45
N HIS A 161 -0.66 -8.84 8.14
CA HIS A 161 -2.08 -9.07 8.43
C HIS A 161 -2.97 -8.84 7.21
N VAL A 162 -2.52 -9.28 6.03
CA VAL A 162 -3.33 -9.18 4.80
C VAL A 162 -4.53 -10.13 4.91
N PRO A 163 -5.79 -9.64 4.78
CA PRO A 163 -6.96 -10.50 4.88
C PRO A 163 -6.96 -11.58 3.79
N TYR A 164 -7.34 -12.80 4.17
CA TYR A 164 -7.41 -13.92 3.23
C TYR A 164 -8.34 -13.61 2.05
N GLY A 165 -7.89 -13.92 0.84
CA GLY A 165 -8.66 -13.66 -0.38
C GLY A 165 -8.64 -12.22 -0.89
N SER A 166 -7.94 -11.29 -0.21
CA SER A 166 -7.77 -9.92 -0.68
C SER A 166 -6.90 -9.85 -1.93
N GLN A 167 -7.28 -9.01 -2.88
CA GLN A 167 -6.43 -8.71 -4.03
C GLN A 167 -5.39 -7.66 -3.61
N THR A 168 -4.13 -8.08 -3.50
CA THR A 168 -3.02 -7.18 -3.25
C THR A 168 -2.76 -6.31 -4.48
N VAL A 169 -2.76 -4.99 -4.29
CA VAL A 169 -2.44 -4.02 -5.33
C VAL A 169 -0.94 -3.69 -5.30
N TYR A 170 -0.42 -3.37 -4.11
CA TYR A 170 1.01 -3.08 -3.86
C TYR A 170 1.41 -3.53 -2.46
N SER A 171 2.69 -3.93 -2.29
CA SER A 171 3.34 -4.23 -1.02
C SER A 171 4.70 -3.52 -0.93
N PHE A 172 5.10 -3.14 0.31
CA PHE A 172 6.38 -2.52 0.65
C PHE A 172 7.10 -3.31 1.73
#